data_0d1ef087965f8ecac8ff49a20de48145
#
_entry.id   0d1ef087965f8ecac8ff49a20de48145
#
_cell.length_a   1.000
_cell.length_b   1.000
_cell.length_c   1.000
_cell.angle_alpha   90.00
_cell.angle_beta   90.00
_cell.angle_gamma   90.00
#
_symmetry.space_group_name_H-M   'P 1'
#
loop_
_entity.id
_entity.type
_entity.pdbx_description
1 polymer ?
#
loop_
_entity_poly.entity_id
_entity_poly.type
_entity_poly.pdbx_seq_one_letter_code
_entity_poly.pdbx_strand_id
1 'polypeptide(L)'
;MTSFRQIGRLRWYVLGCLLCFLQQTAHADLWAHVDERGVTHFAAEQVDARYQLFFRGNDFDSTRDTPVNASPMPYALPAAGARLLAFFDIAPDYKRVKHHLRAASSQHGVDYELLQAVIATESGFDAAAVSPKGAVGLMQVMPATASRFGVSADKKRTVEQKLADPAVNVPTGTRYLRHLL
;
A
#
# COMPACT_ATOMS: atom_id res chain seq x y z
N MET A 1 -34.99 -18.59 54.30
CA MET A 1 -33.66 -18.96 53.77
C MET A 1 -33.63 -18.83 52.22
N THR A 2 -33.97 -17.68 51.60
CA THR A 2 -34.10 -17.52 50.15
C THR A 2 -33.46 -16.25 49.58
N SER A 3 -32.67 -15.51 50.37
CA SER A 3 -32.15 -14.19 49.92
C SER A 3 -30.72 -14.17 49.37
N PHE A 4 -29.93 -15.24 49.55
CA PHE A 4 -28.51 -15.24 49.17
C PHE A 4 -28.22 -15.63 47.71
N ARG A 5 -29.20 -16.26 47.02
CA ARG A 5 -29.00 -16.74 45.64
C ARG A 5 -29.23 -15.69 44.55
N GLN A 6 -29.93 -14.62 44.86
CA GLN A 6 -30.19 -13.57 43.84
C GLN A 6 -29.04 -12.58 43.68
N ILE A 7 -28.23 -12.33 44.72
CA ILE A 7 -27.11 -11.36 44.66
C ILE A 7 -25.97 -11.87 43.76
N GLY A 8 -25.74 -13.17 43.70
CA GLY A 8 -24.73 -13.77 42.82
C GLY A 8 -25.05 -13.61 41.33
N ARG A 9 -26.31 -13.75 40.95
CA ARG A 9 -26.73 -13.64 39.54
C ARG A 9 -26.62 -12.19 39.02
N LEU A 10 -26.95 -11.22 39.85
CA LEU A 10 -26.88 -9.80 39.49
C LEU A 10 -25.43 -9.34 39.26
N ARG A 11 -24.47 -9.87 40.04
CA ARG A 11 -23.04 -9.58 39.87
C ARG A 11 -22.48 -10.10 38.52
N TRP A 12 -22.95 -11.24 38.05
CA TRP A 12 -22.56 -11.81 36.76
C TRP A 12 -23.13 -11.01 35.58
N TYR A 13 -24.36 -10.52 35.69
CA TYR A 13 -24.95 -9.64 34.64
C TYR A 13 -24.27 -8.28 34.57
N VAL A 14 -23.87 -7.69 35.68
CA VAL A 14 -23.14 -6.43 35.73
C VAL A 14 -21.73 -6.59 35.15
N LEU A 15 -21.05 -7.71 35.42
CA LEU A 15 -19.73 -8.01 34.85
C LEU A 15 -19.82 -8.29 33.34
N GLY A 16 -20.86 -8.97 32.89
CA GLY A 16 -21.11 -9.22 31.46
C GLY A 16 -21.46 -7.96 30.68
N CYS A 17 -22.25 -7.04 31.25
CA CYS A 17 -22.53 -5.74 30.63
C CYS A 17 -21.31 -4.82 30.60
N LEU A 18 -20.40 -4.89 31.58
CA LEU A 18 -19.18 -4.07 31.58
C LEU A 18 -18.18 -4.50 30.52
N LEU A 19 -18.16 -5.78 30.15
CA LEU A 19 -17.30 -6.31 29.06
C LEU A 19 -17.82 -5.96 27.65
N CYS A 20 -19.12 -5.68 27.48
CA CYS A 20 -19.69 -5.27 26.19
C CYS A 20 -19.38 -3.80 25.80
N PHE A 21 -18.96 -2.95 26.75
CA PHE A 21 -18.64 -1.53 26.48
C PHE A 21 -17.21 -1.28 25.96
N LEU A 22 -16.37 -2.32 25.83
CA LEU A 22 -15.00 -2.21 25.35
C LEU A 22 -14.82 -2.60 23.88
N GLN A 23 -15.88 -2.64 23.10
CA GLN A 23 -15.75 -2.71 21.65
C GLN A 23 -15.41 -1.31 21.12
N GLN A 24 -14.17 -0.92 21.28
CA GLN A 24 -13.61 0.21 20.53
C GLN A 24 -13.58 -0.22 19.07
N THR A 25 -14.40 0.39 18.24
CA THR A 25 -14.25 0.29 16.78
C THR A 25 -12.86 0.78 16.43
N ALA A 26 -11.99 -0.13 16.00
CA ALA A 26 -10.68 0.23 15.51
C ALA A 26 -10.87 1.04 14.21
N HIS A 27 -10.73 2.34 14.29
CA HIS A 27 -10.68 3.21 13.12
C HIS A 27 -9.24 3.20 12.62
N ALA A 28 -9.04 2.72 11.41
CA ALA A 28 -7.72 2.71 10.76
C ALA A 28 -7.54 4.00 9.94
N ASP A 29 -7.45 5.13 10.62
CA ASP A 29 -7.08 6.38 9.96
C ASP A 29 -5.61 6.32 9.55
N LEU A 30 -5.27 6.82 8.37
CA LEU A 30 -3.91 6.91 7.87
C LEU A 30 -3.52 8.37 7.75
N TRP A 31 -2.45 8.73 8.42
CA TRP A 31 -1.86 10.06 8.40
C TRP A 31 -0.59 10.06 7.57
N ALA A 32 -0.32 11.13 6.85
CA ALA A 32 0.87 11.24 6.02
C ALA A 32 1.55 12.61 6.17
N HIS A 33 2.86 12.60 6.03
CA HIS A 33 3.72 13.79 5.98
C HIS A 33 4.81 13.58 4.93
N VAL A 34 5.08 14.60 4.13
CA VAL A 34 6.20 14.60 3.17
C VAL A 34 7.33 15.44 3.75
N ASP A 35 8.52 14.87 3.86
CA ASP A 35 9.69 15.56 4.37
C ASP A 35 10.34 16.48 3.30
N GLU A 36 11.36 17.24 3.69
CA GLU A 36 12.06 18.18 2.80
C GLU A 36 12.77 17.49 1.62
N ARG A 37 13.00 16.19 1.71
CA ARG A 37 13.59 15.35 0.66
C ARG A 37 12.54 14.73 -0.26
N GLY A 38 11.25 15.02 -0.02
CA GLY A 38 10.14 14.46 -0.80
C GLY A 38 9.73 13.05 -0.40
N VAL A 39 10.24 12.53 0.74
CA VAL A 39 9.86 11.21 1.26
C VAL A 39 8.55 11.30 2.02
N THR A 40 7.61 10.45 1.68
CA THR A 40 6.31 10.37 2.37
C THR A 40 6.41 9.40 3.55
N HIS A 41 6.07 9.89 4.73
CA HIS A 41 5.99 9.13 5.97
C HIS A 41 4.53 8.88 6.31
N PHE A 42 4.17 7.62 6.59
CA PHE A 42 2.82 7.24 6.98
C PHE A 42 2.76 6.86 8.45
N ALA A 43 1.64 7.16 9.12
CA ALA A 43 1.39 6.81 10.52
C ALA A 43 -0.10 6.49 10.74
N ALA A 44 -0.39 5.62 11.72
CA ALA A 44 -1.76 5.29 12.12
C ALA A 44 -2.43 6.39 12.97
N GLU A 45 -1.67 7.40 13.39
CA GLU A 45 -2.14 8.53 14.17
C GLU A 45 -1.38 9.81 13.79
N GLN A 46 -1.90 10.97 14.17
CA GLN A 46 -1.21 12.24 13.96
C GLN A 46 -0.01 12.37 14.92
N VAL A 47 1.18 12.02 14.42
CA VAL A 47 2.43 12.06 15.23
C VAL A 47 2.81 13.48 15.61
N ASP A 48 2.66 14.44 14.68
CA ASP A 48 2.90 15.87 14.92
C ASP A 48 2.08 16.74 13.94
N ALA A 49 2.21 18.07 14.05
CA ALA A 49 1.44 19.03 13.25
C ALA A 49 1.73 18.98 11.73
N ARG A 50 2.80 18.33 11.29
CA ARG A 50 3.13 18.14 9.87
C ARG A 50 2.32 17.03 9.23
N TYR A 51 1.87 16.04 10.03
CA TYR A 51 1.05 14.94 9.55
C TYR A 51 -0.37 15.41 9.27
N GLN A 52 -0.86 15.16 8.09
CA GLN A 52 -2.21 15.44 7.64
C GLN A 52 -2.98 14.13 7.46
N LEU A 53 -4.27 14.13 7.72
CA LEU A 53 -5.12 12.98 7.49
C LEU A 53 -5.12 12.64 5.98
N PHE A 54 -4.58 11.48 5.63
CA PHE A 54 -4.49 10.99 4.27
C PHE A 54 -5.71 10.14 3.89
N PHE A 55 -6.14 9.28 4.80
CA PHE A 55 -7.26 8.37 4.60
C PHE A 55 -8.01 8.16 5.92
N ARG A 56 -9.34 8.10 5.87
CA ARG A 56 -10.19 7.80 7.01
C ARG A 56 -10.77 6.38 6.88
N GLY A 57 -10.48 5.51 7.85
CA GLY A 57 -10.78 4.09 7.78
C GLY A 57 -12.26 3.71 7.64
N ASN A 58 -13.19 4.66 7.87
CA ASN A 58 -14.63 4.44 7.70
C ASN A 58 -15.13 4.60 6.26
N ASP A 59 -14.30 5.10 5.37
CA ASP A 59 -14.72 5.41 4.00
C ASP A 59 -14.57 4.21 3.06
N PHE A 60 -13.95 3.11 3.53
CA PHE A 60 -13.77 1.89 2.75
C PHE A 60 -14.69 0.78 3.27
N ASP A 61 -15.74 0.49 2.53
CA ASP A 61 -16.62 -0.66 2.75
C ASP A 61 -16.43 -1.67 1.61
N SER A 62 -15.65 -2.72 1.86
CA SER A 62 -15.38 -3.79 0.88
C SER A 62 -16.60 -4.67 0.58
N THR A 63 -17.71 -4.49 1.33
CA THR A 63 -18.94 -5.24 1.12
C THR A 63 -19.94 -4.50 0.23
N ARG A 64 -19.69 -3.25 -0.09
CA ARG A 64 -20.47 -2.49 -1.06
C ARG A 64 -20.01 -2.86 -2.46
N ASP A 65 -20.74 -3.74 -3.11
CA ASP A 65 -20.70 -3.87 -4.56
C ASP A 65 -21.02 -2.50 -5.17
N THR A 66 -20.01 -1.75 -5.53
CA THR A 66 -20.20 -0.55 -6.36
C THR A 66 -20.69 -1.04 -7.71
N PRO A 67 -21.91 -0.69 -8.12
CA PRO A 67 -22.40 -1.10 -9.44
C PRO A 67 -21.45 -0.55 -10.51
N VAL A 68 -21.02 -1.41 -11.41
CA VAL A 68 -20.07 -1.14 -12.51
C VAL A 68 -20.56 -0.04 -13.47
N ASN A 69 -21.73 0.54 -13.22
CA ASN A 69 -22.37 1.63 -13.96
C ASN A 69 -22.46 2.95 -13.16
N ALA A 70 -21.61 3.15 -12.17
CA ALA A 70 -21.50 4.47 -11.57
C ALA A 70 -20.94 5.42 -12.64
N SER A 71 -21.80 6.31 -13.14
CA SER A 71 -21.37 7.52 -13.86
C SER A 71 -20.18 8.13 -13.14
N PRO A 72 -19.18 8.70 -13.85
CA PRO A 72 -18.03 9.29 -13.21
C PRO A 72 -18.52 10.29 -12.19
N MET A 73 -18.51 9.92 -10.92
CA MET A 73 -18.77 10.83 -9.83
C MET A 73 -17.77 11.96 -9.98
N PRO A 74 -18.18 13.23 -9.87
CA PRO A 74 -17.25 14.33 -9.74
C PRO A 74 -16.61 14.22 -8.36
N TYR A 75 -15.74 13.22 -8.20
CA TYR A 75 -14.87 13.14 -7.05
C TYR A 75 -13.84 14.25 -7.24
N ALA A 76 -14.11 15.39 -6.65
CA ALA A 76 -13.03 16.34 -6.39
C ALA A 76 -12.03 15.59 -5.53
N LEU A 77 -10.94 15.12 -6.16
CA LEU A 77 -9.83 14.51 -5.44
C LEU A 77 -9.51 15.43 -4.26
N PRO A 78 -9.43 14.94 -3.02
CA PRO A 78 -8.96 15.74 -1.91
C PRO A 78 -7.68 16.46 -2.35
N ALA A 79 -7.46 17.68 -1.88
CA ALA A 79 -6.28 18.46 -2.28
C ALA A 79 -4.95 17.68 -2.14
N ALA A 80 -4.91 16.69 -1.25
CA ALA A 80 -3.83 15.72 -1.09
C ALA A 80 -3.71 14.78 -2.31
N GLY A 81 -4.81 14.28 -2.86
CA GLY A 81 -4.77 13.43 -4.07
C GLY A 81 -4.32 14.20 -5.31
N ALA A 82 -4.78 15.44 -5.48
CA ALA A 82 -4.33 16.32 -6.56
C ALA A 82 -2.83 16.65 -6.43
N ARG A 83 -2.32 16.84 -5.21
CA ARG A 83 -0.89 17.05 -4.94
C ARG A 83 -0.06 15.80 -5.23
N LEU A 84 -0.58 14.61 -4.90
CA LEU A 84 0.10 13.34 -5.19
C LEU A 84 0.21 13.11 -6.71
N LEU A 85 -0.86 13.36 -7.46
CA LEU A 85 -0.83 13.28 -8.93
C LEU A 85 0.14 14.30 -9.53
N ALA A 86 0.13 15.53 -9.03
CA ALA A 86 1.08 16.57 -9.45
C ALA A 86 2.53 16.18 -9.11
N PHE A 87 2.78 15.52 -7.97
CA PHE A 87 4.09 14.99 -7.62
C PHE A 87 4.59 13.97 -8.64
N PHE A 88 3.76 13.02 -9.06
CA PHE A 88 4.15 12.06 -10.09
C PHE A 88 4.49 12.74 -11.42
N ASP A 89 3.76 13.80 -11.79
CA ASP A 89 4.01 14.51 -13.05
C ASP A 89 5.34 15.28 -13.08
N ILE A 90 5.86 15.71 -11.93
CA ILE A 90 7.11 16.48 -11.84
C ILE A 90 8.30 15.64 -11.39
N ALA A 91 8.10 14.50 -10.70
CA ALA A 91 9.18 13.68 -10.16
C ALA A 91 10.09 13.10 -11.26
N PRO A 92 11.40 13.44 -11.29
CA PRO A 92 12.31 12.99 -12.36
C PRO A 92 12.42 11.47 -12.45
N ASP A 93 12.42 10.81 -11.29
CA ASP A 93 12.57 9.35 -11.19
C ASP A 93 11.36 8.61 -11.76
N TYR A 94 10.16 9.10 -11.45
CA TYR A 94 8.95 8.58 -12.09
C TYR A 94 8.97 8.77 -13.62
N LYS A 95 9.35 9.95 -14.10
CA LYS A 95 9.42 10.22 -15.54
C LYS A 95 10.36 9.26 -16.29
N ARG A 96 11.45 8.85 -15.65
CA ARG A 96 12.41 7.90 -16.23
C ARG A 96 11.82 6.49 -16.37
N VAL A 97 10.94 6.08 -15.48
CA VAL A 97 10.46 4.69 -15.40
C VAL A 97 9.01 4.48 -15.86
N LYS A 98 8.20 5.53 -16.01
CA LYS A 98 6.77 5.44 -16.35
C LYS A 98 6.47 4.63 -17.62
N HIS A 99 7.38 4.60 -18.58
CA HIS A 99 7.20 3.83 -19.80
C HIS A 99 7.30 2.32 -19.55
N HIS A 100 8.13 1.88 -18.58
CA HIS A 100 8.19 0.49 -18.14
C HIS A 100 6.89 0.07 -17.44
N LEU A 101 6.29 0.96 -16.63
CA LEU A 101 5.01 0.70 -15.98
C LEU A 101 3.90 0.51 -17.02
N ARG A 102 3.83 1.41 -18.03
CA ARG A 102 2.83 1.29 -19.10
C ARG A 102 2.97 0.00 -19.89
N ALA A 103 4.19 -0.36 -20.26
CA ALA A 103 4.47 -1.59 -20.98
C ALA A 103 4.07 -2.81 -20.15
N ALA A 104 4.46 -2.87 -18.87
CA ALA A 104 4.15 -3.98 -17.98
C ALA A 104 2.64 -4.10 -17.69
N SER A 105 1.95 -2.97 -17.45
CA SER A 105 0.50 -2.92 -17.30
C SER A 105 -0.22 -3.53 -18.50
N SER A 106 0.11 -3.06 -19.69
CA SER A 106 -0.48 -3.55 -20.95
C SER A 106 -0.15 -5.04 -21.21
N GLN A 107 1.09 -5.46 -20.93
CA GLN A 107 1.56 -6.81 -21.20
C GLN A 107 0.98 -7.86 -20.26
N HIS A 108 0.80 -7.50 -18.99
CA HIS A 108 0.41 -8.45 -17.93
C HIS A 108 -1.01 -8.26 -17.43
N GLY A 109 -1.76 -7.26 -17.94
CA GLY A 109 -3.14 -6.99 -17.55
C GLY A 109 -3.27 -6.60 -16.07
N VAL A 110 -2.30 -5.85 -15.54
CA VAL A 110 -2.32 -5.26 -14.21
C VAL A 110 -2.57 -3.77 -14.36
N ASP A 111 -3.45 -3.24 -13.53
CA ASP A 111 -3.82 -1.83 -13.54
C ASP A 111 -2.58 -0.93 -13.39
N TYR A 112 -2.51 0.12 -14.20
CA TYR A 112 -1.37 1.04 -14.23
C TYR A 112 -1.21 1.81 -12.92
N GLU A 113 -2.33 2.27 -12.37
CA GLU A 113 -2.39 3.03 -11.13
C GLU A 113 -1.99 2.15 -9.95
N LEU A 114 -2.34 0.87 -9.98
CA LEU A 114 -1.88 -0.12 -8.99
C LEU A 114 -0.36 -0.29 -9.06
N LEU A 115 0.22 -0.44 -10.24
CA LEU A 115 1.68 -0.54 -10.40
C LEU A 115 2.38 0.72 -9.91
N GLN A 116 1.81 1.89 -10.22
CA GLN A 116 2.33 3.17 -9.77
C GLN A 116 2.33 3.26 -8.24
N ALA A 117 1.23 2.88 -7.60
CA ALA A 117 1.10 2.88 -6.13
C ALA A 117 2.09 1.91 -5.47
N VAL A 118 2.23 0.69 -6.00
CA VAL A 118 3.18 -0.31 -5.48
C VAL A 118 4.61 0.23 -5.57
N ILE A 119 5.05 0.74 -6.72
CA ILE A 119 6.41 1.26 -6.89
C ILE A 119 6.66 2.48 -6.01
N ALA A 120 5.65 3.35 -5.84
CA ALA A 120 5.78 4.50 -4.96
C ALA A 120 6.01 4.08 -3.49
N THR A 121 5.32 3.04 -3.03
CA THR A 121 5.44 2.54 -1.65
C THR A 121 6.69 1.69 -1.42
N GLU A 122 7.10 0.90 -2.43
CA GLU A 122 8.22 -0.03 -2.30
C GLU A 122 9.59 0.64 -2.41
N SER A 123 9.74 1.63 -3.28
CA SER A 123 11.04 2.24 -3.56
C SER A 123 11.01 3.77 -3.72
N GLY A 124 9.82 4.40 -3.73
CA GLY A 124 9.74 5.81 -4.12
C GLY A 124 10.25 6.08 -5.54
N PHE A 125 10.19 5.12 -6.44
CA PHE A 125 10.74 5.13 -7.80
C PHE A 125 12.27 5.05 -7.89
N ASP A 126 12.97 4.66 -6.81
CA ASP A 126 14.40 4.41 -6.84
C ASP A 126 14.69 3.00 -7.41
N ALA A 127 15.25 2.95 -8.61
CA ALA A 127 15.63 1.70 -9.26
C ALA A 127 16.82 1.00 -8.58
N ALA A 128 17.62 1.73 -7.80
CA ALA A 128 18.78 1.19 -7.09
C ALA A 128 18.47 0.79 -5.63
N ALA A 129 17.22 0.96 -5.17
CA ALA A 129 16.81 0.65 -3.81
C ALA A 129 17.11 -0.80 -3.45
N VAL A 130 17.74 -1.03 -2.29
CA VAL A 130 17.99 -2.36 -1.73
C VAL A 130 17.54 -2.37 -0.28
N SER A 131 16.62 -3.28 0.07
CA SER A 131 16.14 -3.40 1.44
C SER A 131 17.13 -4.17 2.32
N PRO A 132 17.04 -4.03 3.67
CA PRO A 132 17.85 -4.82 4.60
C PRO A 132 17.67 -6.34 4.46
N LYS A 133 16.54 -6.78 3.87
CA LYS A 133 16.24 -8.19 3.59
C LYS A 133 16.69 -8.64 2.21
N GLY A 134 17.30 -7.74 1.40
CA GLY A 134 17.81 -8.04 0.07
C GLY A 134 16.78 -7.96 -1.05
N ALA A 135 15.63 -7.32 -0.85
CA ALA A 135 14.73 -6.97 -1.96
C ALA A 135 15.36 -5.83 -2.78
N VAL A 136 15.17 -5.84 -4.10
CA VAL A 136 15.91 -4.97 -5.03
C VAL A 136 14.95 -4.23 -5.98
N GLY A 137 15.27 -2.96 -6.20
CA GLY A 137 14.75 -2.12 -7.27
C GLY A 137 13.33 -1.61 -7.08
N LEU A 138 12.73 -1.14 -8.16
CA LEU A 138 11.45 -0.41 -8.18
C LEU A 138 10.31 -1.11 -7.44
N MET A 139 10.13 -2.41 -7.66
CA MET A 139 9.05 -3.21 -7.05
C MET A 139 9.56 -4.08 -5.89
N GLN A 140 10.75 -3.81 -5.35
CA GLN A 140 11.37 -4.54 -4.24
C GLN A 140 11.25 -6.06 -4.38
N VAL A 141 11.71 -6.57 -5.53
CA VAL A 141 11.61 -7.99 -5.84
C VAL A 141 12.77 -8.75 -5.17
N MET A 142 12.44 -9.80 -4.43
CA MET A 142 13.45 -10.70 -3.86
C MET A 142 14.14 -11.51 -4.98
N PRO A 143 15.48 -11.72 -4.92
CA PRO A 143 16.21 -12.50 -5.92
C PRO A 143 15.65 -13.92 -6.12
N ALA A 144 15.24 -14.59 -5.04
CA ALA A 144 14.60 -15.91 -5.11
C ALA A 144 13.25 -15.86 -5.85
N THR A 145 12.45 -14.81 -5.63
CA THR A 145 11.20 -14.60 -6.39
C THR A 145 11.51 -14.35 -7.86
N ALA A 146 12.46 -13.47 -8.17
CA ALA A 146 12.86 -13.18 -9.54
C ALA A 146 13.30 -14.43 -10.30
N SER A 147 14.06 -15.31 -9.65
CA SER A 147 14.50 -16.58 -10.24
C SER A 147 13.31 -17.49 -10.59
N ARG A 148 12.29 -17.56 -9.75
CA ARG A 148 11.04 -18.31 -10.03
C ARG A 148 10.27 -17.73 -11.21
N PHE A 149 10.41 -16.43 -11.47
CA PHE A 149 9.79 -15.72 -12.58
C PHE A 149 10.72 -15.56 -13.79
N GLY A 150 11.79 -16.39 -13.90
CA GLY A 150 12.61 -16.53 -15.09
C GLY A 150 13.80 -15.57 -15.18
N VAL A 151 14.13 -14.83 -14.11
CA VAL A 151 15.35 -14.02 -14.05
C VAL A 151 16.47 -14.89 -13.50
N SER A 152 17.46 -15.22 -14.31
CA SER A 152 18.65 -15.99 -13.90
C SER A 152 19.92 -15.16 -14.04
N ALA A 153 20.93 -15.45 -13.22
CA ALA A 153 22.27 -14.89 -13.39
C ALA A 153 22.88 -15.33 -14.73
N ASP A 154 23.76 -14.52 -15.26
CA ASP A 154 24.57 -14.85 -16.42
C ASP A 154 26.07 -14.58 -16.15
N LYS A 155 26.92 -14.71 -17.17
CA LYS A 155 28.38 -14.50 -17.04
C LYS A 155 28.75 -13.06 -16.69
N LYS A 156 27.83 -12.09 -16.84
CA LYS A 156 28.09 -10.66 -16.68
C LYS A 156 27.38 -10.07 -15.46
N ARG A 157 26.18 -10.56 -15.12
CA ARG A 157 25.33 -9.97 -14.08
C ARG A 157 24.70 -11.04 -13.19
N THR A 158 24.69 -10.76 -11.88
CA THR A 158 23.90 -11.53 -10.90
C THR A 158 22.40 -11.22 -11.04
N VAL A 159 21.55 -11.97 -10.35
CA VAL A 159 20.10 -11.69 -10.32
C VAL A 159 19.83 -10.30 -9.72
N GLU A 160 20.51 -9.94 -8.65
CA GLU A 160 20.40 -8.65 -7.99
C GLU A 160 20.78 -7.50 -8.94
N GLN A 161 21.89 -7.63 -9.64
CA GLN A 161 22.33 -6.64 -10.62
C GLN A 161 21.34 -6.48 -11.78
N LYS A 162 20.66 -7.56 -12.17
CA LYS A 162 19.59 -7.49 -13.17
C LYS A 162 18.35 -6.82 -12.61
N LEU A 163 18.01 -7.06 -11.35
CA LEU A 163 16.86 -6.45 -10.70
C LEU A 163 17.02 -4.93 -10.45
N ALA A 164 18.22 -4.39 -10.45
CA ALA A 164 18.45 -2.95 -10.43
C ALA A 164 18.09 -2.28 -11.79
N ASP A 165 17.86 -3.06 -12.84
CA ASP A 165 17.42 -2.56 -14.14
C ASP A 165 15.89 -2.48 -14.21
N PRO A 166 15.30 -1.28 -14.40
CA PRO A 166 13.86 -1.10 -14.53
C PRO A 166 13.20 -2.00 -15.59
N ALA A 167 13.91 -2.24 -16.70
CA ALA A 167 13.42 -3.10 -17.79
C ALA A 167 13.29 -4.59 -17.38
N VAL A 168 13.98 -5.00 -16.33
CA VAL A 168 13.87 -6.34 -15.75
C VAL A 168 12.97 -6.36 -14.53
N ASN A 169 13.13 -5.37 -13.62
CA ASN A 169 12.43 -5.31 -12.36
C ASN A 169 10.91 -5.19 -12.53
N VAL A 170 10.47 -4.17 -13.28
CA VAL A 170 9.04 -3.86 -13.42
C VAL A 170 8.26 -5.02 -14.05
N PRO A 171 8.65 -5.61 -15.20
CA PRO A 171 7.92 -6.76 -15.75
C PRO A 171 7.95 -7.98 -14.83
N THR A 172 9.05 -8.21 -14.11
CA THR A 172 9.18 -9.35 -13.19
C THR A 172 8.25 -9.18 -11.98
N GLY A 173 8.29 -8.02 -11.34
CA GLY A 173 7.42 -7.68 -10.22
C GLY A 173 5.94 -7.67 -10.62
N THR A 174 5.61 -7.14 -11.80
CA THR A 174 4.24 -7.14 -12.34
C THR A 174 3.71 -8.55 -12.56
N ARG A 175 4.51 -9.47 -13.11
CA ARG A 175 4.13 -10.89 -13.24
C ARG A 175 3.90 -11.55 -11.89
N TYR A 176 4.76 -11.26 -10.92
CA TYR A 176 4.57 -11.74 -9.55
C TYR A 176 3.29 -11.19 -8.94
N LEU A 177 3.06 -9.88 -9.03
CA LEU A 177 1.82 -9.25 -8.55
C LEU A 177 0.58 -9.86 -9.22
N ARG A 178 0.61 -10.05 -10.54
CA ARG A 178 -0.49 -10.72 -11.29
C ARG A 178 -0.76 -12.13 -10.81
N HIS A 179 0.28 -12.84 -10.35
CA HIS A 179 0.12 -14.20 -9.80
C HIS A 179 -0.54 -14.21 -8.43
N LEU A 180 -0.46 -13.11 -7.69
CA LEU A 180 -1.06 -12.95 -6.36
C LEU A 180 -2.52 -12.47 -6.42
N LEU A 181 -2.91 -11.79 -7.51
CA LEU A 181 -4.29 -11.31 -7.78
C LEU A 181 -5.15 -12.41 -8.39
#